data_4adc715aa9a606af0ec0201b5a8b8756
#
_entry.id   4adc715aa9a606af0ec0201b5a8b8756
#
_cell.length_a   1.000
_cell.length_b   1.000
_cell.length_c   1.000
_cell.angle_alpha   90.00
_cell.angle_beta   90.00
_cell.angle_gamma   90.00
#
_symmetry.space_group_name_H-M   'P 1'
#
loop_
_entity.id
_entity.type
_entity.pdbx_description
1 polymer ?
#
loop_
_entity_poly.entity_id
_entity_poly.type
_entity_poly.pdbx_seq_one_letter_code
_entity_poly.pdbx_strand_id
1 'polypeptide(L)'
;SEMCIRDSSNTDMVIKSDRLPKPGETILGGNFLMNHGGKGANQAVAAARLGGDVTFICKIGNDIFGNETLEMFHKEKIDTTYVGITPQEPSGVALINVDKKGENCIVVASGANGTLSTDDIQHAEPAIKQASIVIMQLETPIESVTYAAKMAKKDGITVCLLYTSDA
;
A
#
# COMPACT_ATOMS: atom_id res chain seq x y z
N SER A 1 12.55 10.54 -14.27
CA SER A 1 11.14 10.91 -14.53
C SER A 1 10.37 10.80 -13.23
N GLU A 2 9.63 11.84 -12.90
CA GLU A 2 8.77 11.86 -11.71
C GLU A 2 7.63 10.86 -11.87
N MET A 3 7.46 10.02 -10.86
CA MET A 3 6.38 9.05 -10.75
C MET A 3 5.52 9.38 -9.53
N CYS A 4 4.22 9.42 -9.70
CA CYS A 4 3.30 9.47 -8.59
C CYS A 4 2.66 8.09 -8.41
N ILE A 5 2.78 7.51 -7.24
CA ILE A 5 2.15 6.24 -6.89
C ILE A 5 1.13 6.51 -5.80
N ARG A 6 -0.09 6.06 -6.01
CA ARG A 6 -1.20 6.28 -5.10
C ARG A 6 -1.86 4.94 -4.79
N ASP A 7 -1.72 4.47 -3.55
CA ASP A 7 -2.38 3.24 -3.09
C ASP A 7 -2.14 2.91 -1.61
N SER A 8 -2.29 1.61 -1.27
CA SER A 8 -2.16 1.03 0.05
C SER A 8 -0.72 0.86 0.52
N SER A 9 -0.57 0.91 1.83
CA SER A 9 0.61 0.47 2.56
C SER A 9 0.18 -0.39 3.74
N ASN A 10 0.77 -1.58 3.88
CA ASN A 10 0.42 -2.55 4.92
C ASN A 10 1.67 -3.01 5.67
N THR A 11 1.44 -3.54 6.87
CA THR A 11 2.41 -4.41 7.55
C THR A 11 1.96 -5.84 7.36
N ASP A 12 2.80 -6.65 6.71
CA ASP A 12 2.53 -8.07 6.45
C ASP A 12 3.07 -8.91 7.61
N MET A 13 2.18 -9.58 8.33
CA MET A 13 2.49 -10.52 9.41
C MET A 13 2.36 -11.94 8.88
N VAL A 14 3.50 -12.57 8.61
CA VAL A 14 3.57 -13.89 7.98
C VAL A 14 3.92 -14.96 8.99
N ILE A 15 3.11 -16.01 9.08
CA ILE A 15 3.43 -17.23 9.83
C ILE A 15 3.56 -18.38 8.83
N LYS A 16 4.72 -19.04 8.88
CA LYS A 16 4.94 -20.29 8.13
C LYS A 16 4.66 -21.48 9.03
N SER A 17 3.81 -22.39 8.58
CA SER A 17 3.42 -23.60 9.29
C SER A 17 3.48 -24.83 8.39
N ASP A 18 3.38 -26.03 8.95
CA ASP A 18 3.37 -27.26 8.14
C ASP A 18 2.13 -27.39 7.24
N ARG A 19 1.02 -26.84 7.71
CA ARG A 19 -0.27 -26.80 7.01
C ARG A 19 -1.09 -25.62 7.49
N LEU A 20 -2.11 -25.25 6.75
CA LEU A 20 -3.11 -24.29 7.20
C LEU A 20 -4.01 -24.90 8.30
N PRO A 21 -4.38 -24.15 9.36
CA PRO A 21 -5.31 -24.62 10.38
C PRO A 21 -6.73 -24.75 9.82
N LYS A 22 -7.49 -25.71 10.33
CA LYS A 22 -8.93 -25.80 10.06
C LYS A 22 -9.71 -24.84 10.97
N PRO A 23 -10.95 -24.48 10.63
CA PRO A 23 -11.80 -23.70 11.53
C PRO A 23 -11.88 -24.30 12.95
N GLY A 24 -11.62 -23.46 13.97
CA GLY A 24 -11.61 -23.87 15.37
C GLY A 24 -10.34 -24.61 15.83
N GLU A 25 -9.36 -24.80 14.96
CA GLU A 25 -8.14 -25.52 15.27
C GLU A 25 -7.00 -24.56 15.70
N THR A 26 -6.24 -24.97 16.70
CA THR A 26 -4.96 -24.34 17.06
C THR A 26 -3.82 -25.27 16.65
N ILE A 27 -2.91 -24.78 15.84
CA ILE A 27 -1.68 -25.49 15.51
C ILE A 27 -0.47 -24.72 16.05
N LEU A 28 0.53 -25.47 16.50
CA LEU A 28 1.81 -24.90 16.89
C LEU A 28 2.74 -24.96 15.69
N GLY A 29 3.55 -23.95 15.54
CA GLY A 29 4.61 -24.03 14.56
C GLY A 29 5.01 -22.74 13.95
N GLY A 30 6.05 -22.85 13.23
CA GLY A 30 6.46 -21.94 12.23
C GLY A 30 7.32 -20.77 12.65
N ASN A 31 7.87 -20.15 11.63
CA ASN A 31 8.60 -18.90 11.76
C ASN A 31 7.62 -17.75 11.56
N PHE A 32 7.72 -16.76 12.45
CA PHE A 32 7.04 -15.48 12.29
C PHE A 32 7.97 -14.50 11.59
N LEU A 33 7.44 -13.81 10.56
CA LEU A 33 8.12 -12.75 9.84
C LEU A 33 7.18 -11.54 9.78
N MET A 34 7.74 -10.36 9.95
CA MET A 34 7.01 -9.10 9.77
C MET A 34 7.76 -8.28 8.72
N ASN A 35 7.04 -7.84 7.69
CA ASN A 35 7.60 -7.09 6.57
C ASN A 35 6.67 -5.93 6.20
N HIS A 36 7.25 -4.90 5.58
CA HIS A 36 6.44 -3.91 4.90
C HIS A 36 5.82 -4.52 3.65
N GLY A 37 4.55 -4.24 3.42
CA GLY A 37 3.75 -4.76 2.33
C GLY A 37 2.75 -3.74 1.80
N GLY A 38 1.73 -4.23 1.10
CA GLY A 38 0.81 -3.43 0.31
C GLY A 38 1.31 -3.28 -1.12
N LYS A 39 0.42 -3.52 -2.10
CA LYS A 39 0.80 -3.50 -3.52
C LYS A 39 1.36 -2.15 -3.95
N GLY A 40 0.79 -1.05 -3.46
CA GLY A 40 1.27 0.29 -3.76
C GLY A 40 2.64 0.58 -3.17
N ALA A 41 2.86 0.26 -1.89
CA ALA A 41 4.15 0.44 -1.24
C ALA A 41 5.24 -0.40 -1.93
N ASN A 42 4.93 -1.65 -2.30
CA ASN A 42 5.86 -2.52 -3.03
C ASN A 42 6.25 -1.94 -4.41
N GLN A 43 5.29 -1.35 -5.14
CA GLN A 43 5.59 -0.68 -6.41
C GLN A 43 6.42 0.60 -6.20
N ALA A 44 6.13 1.38 -5.17
CA ALA A 44 6.89 2.59 -4.84
C ALA A 44 8.35 2.26 -4.55
N VAL A 45 8.59 1.26 -3.70
CA VAL A 45 9.94 0.78 -3.38
C VAL A 45 10.66 0.25 -4.61
N ALA A 46 9.99 -0.57 -5.43
CA ALA A 46 10.58 -1.11 -6.65
C ALA A 46 10.98 0.00 -7.63
N ALA A 47 10.10 0.99 -7.85
CA ALA A 47 10.36 2.11 -8.72
C ALA A 47 11.54 2.98 -8.22
N ALA A 48 11.57 3.28 -6.90
CA ALA A 48 12.64 4.06 -6.30
C ALA A 48 13.99 3.34 -6.42
N ARG A 49 14.05 2.03 -6.16
CA ARG A 49 15.27 1.22 -6.30
C ARG A 49 15.77 1.12 -7.75
N LEU A 50 14.87 1.25 -8.72
CA LEU A 50 15.23 1.32 -10.14
C LEU A 50 15.65 2.75 -10.58
N GLY A 51 15.74 3.69 -9.66
CA GLY A 51 16.19 5.06 -9.93
C GLY A 51 15.06 6.01 -10.35
N GLY A 52 13.81 5.64 -10.11
CA GLY A 52 12.66 6.53 -10.26
C GLY A 52 12.62 7.59 -9.17
N ASP A 53 12.17 8.79 -9.51
CA ASP A 53 11.81 9.84 -8.56
C ASP A 53 10.33 9.63 -8.19
N VAL A 54 10.08 9.15 -6.97
CA VAL A 54 8.78 8.61 -6.55
C VAL A 54 8.18 9.46 -5.46
N THR A 55 7.00 10.02 -5.72
CA THR A 55 6.10 10.58 -4.71
C THR A 55 5.01 9.55 -4.39
N PHE A 56 4.83 9.22 -3.10
CA PHE A 56 3.83 8.25 -2.68
C PHE A 56 2.67 8.92 -1.95
N ILE A 57 1.46 8.66 -2.43
CA ILE A 57 0.21 9.12 -1.84
C ILE A 57 -0.48 7.94 -1.20
N CYS A 58 -0.51 7.90 0.11
CA CYS A 58 -1.20 6.87 0.89
C CYS A 58 -1.69 7.44 2.23
N LYS A 59 -2.33 6.59 3.03
CA LYS A 59 -2.75 6.94 4.38
C LYS A 59 -2.33 5.85 5.36
N ILE A 60 -1.74 6.25 6.47
CA ILE A 60 -1.25 5.38 7.54
C ILE A 60 -1.86 5.79 8.88
N GLY A 61 -1.87 4.89 9.84
CA GLY A 61 -2.26 5.18 11.21
C GLY A 61 -1.17 5.91 11.98
N ASN A 62 -1.58 6.60 13.05
CA ASN A 62 -0.63 7.16 14.01
C ASN A 62 -0.23 6.08 15.04
N ASP A 63 0.48 5.06 14.57
CA ASP A 63 0.88 3.90 15.34
C ASP A 63 2.31 3.45 15.01
N ILE A 64 2.79 2.38 15.65
CA ILE A 64 4.13 1.86 15.45
C ILE A 64 4.37 1.44 13.98
N PHE A 65 3.37 0.82 13.34
CA PHE A 65 3.47 0.36 11.94
C PHE A 65 3.54 1.53 10.97
N GLY A 66 2.77 2.60 11.22
CA GLY A 66 2.84 3.83 10.43
C GLY A 66 4.21 4.49 10.51
N ASN A 67 4.78 4.59 11.73
CA ASN A 67 6.11 5.17 11.93
C ASN A 67 7.20 4.34 11.25
N GLU A 68 7.19 3.02 11.39
CA GLU A 68 8.14 2.12 10.72
C GLU A 68 8.02 2.21 9.19
N THR A 69 6.80 2.36 8.68
CA THR A 69 6.53 2.55 7.25
C THR A 69 7.13 3.85 6.73
N LEU A 70 6.97 4.96 7.44
CA LEU A 70 7.59 6.25 7.07
C LEU A 70 9.12 6.16 7.07
N GLU A 71 9.71 5.53 8.08
CA GLU A 71 11.15 5.32 8.12
C GLU A 71 11.65 4.50 6.92
N MET A 72 10.92 3.47 6.54
CA MET A 72 11.23 2.66 5.36
C MET A 72 11.17 3.51 4.08
N PHE A 73 10.12 4.30 3.89
CA PHE A 73 10.01 5.18 2.71
C PHE A 73 11.16 6.19 2.64
N HIS A 74 11.54 6.78 3.76
CA HIS A 74 12.69 7.69 3.81
C HIS A 74 14.01 6.99 3.43
N LYS A 75 14.25 5.76 3.92
CA LYS A 75 15.42 4.95 3.55
C LYS A 75 15.48 4.65 2.05
N GLU A 76 14.32 4.42 1.44
CA GLU A 76 14.18 4.17 -0.01
C GLU A 76 14.14 5.48 -0.83
N LYS A 77 14.27 6.64 -0.20
CA LYS A 77 14.24 7.98 -0.85
C LYS A 77 12.94 8.27 -1.58
N ILE A 78 11.83 7.77 -1.07
CA ILE A 78 10.48 8.06 -1.56
C ILE A 78 10.01 9.37 -0.93
N ASP A 79 9.46 10.28 -1.72
CA ASP A 79 8.83 11.49 -1.21
C ASP A 79 7.52 11.14 -0.50
N THR A 80 7.46 11.48 0.79
CA THR A 80 6.34 11.21 1.69
C THR A 80 5.48 12.44 2.00
N THR A 81 5.67 13.54 1.27
CA THR A 81 4.95 14.81 1.48
C THR A 81 3.42 14.61 1.53
N TYR A 82 2.91 13.64 0.78
CA TYR A 82 1.49 13.33 0.68
C TYR A 82 1.07 12.02 1.36
N VAL A 83 1.87 11.54 2.30
CA VAL A 83 1.48 10.45 3.19
C VAL A 83 0.64 11.02 4.33
N GLY A 84 -0.66 10.77 4.29
CA GLY A 84 -1.58 11.18 5.34
C GLY A 84 -1.42 10.32 6.61
N ILE A 85 -1.45 10.94 7.78
CA ILE A 85 -1.44 10.25 9.06
C ILE A 85 -2.79 10.46 9.74
N THR A 86 -3.48 9.39 10.09
CA THR A 86 -4.77 9.45 10.78
C THR A 86 -4.69 8.86 12.19
N PRO A 87 -5.23 9.54 13.22
CA PRO A 87 -5.35 8.96 14.56
C PRO A 87 -6.63 8.13 14.74
N GLN A 88 -7.57 8.15 13.77
CA GLN A 88 -8.87 7.49 13.87
C GLN A 88 -8.81 6.02 13.49
N GLU A 89 -7.87 5.63 12.61
CA GLU A 89 -7.74 4.27 12.13
C GLU A 89 -6.29 3.78 12.27
N PRO A 90 -6.07 2.51 12.63
CA PRO A 90 -4.74 1.93 12.64
C PRO A 90 -4.19 1.79 11.22
N SER A 91 -2.88 1.62 11.11
CA SER A 91 -2.24 1.27 9.83
C SER A 91 -2.78 -0.05 9.29
N GLY A 92 -2.79 -0.21 7.97
CA GLY A 92 -3.22 -1.45 7.33
C GLY A 92 -2.33 -2.64 7.69
N VAL A 93 -2.94 -3.80 7.92
CA VAL A 93 -2.25 -5.05 8.29
C VAL A 93 -2.76 -6.21 7.45
N ALA A 94 -1.87 -7.06 6.98
CA ALA A 94 -2.21 -8.35 6.39
C ALA A 94 -1.72 -9.49 7.28
N LEU A 95 -2.62 -10.38 7.69
CA LEU A 95 -2.30 -11.62 8.38
C LEU A 95 -2.19 -12.74 7.34
N ILE A 96 -1.01 -13.33 7.23
CA ILE A 96 -0.68 -14.27 6.16
C ILE A 96 -0.19 -15.57 6.77
N ASN A 97 -0.96 -16.64 6.58
CA ASN A 97 -0.52 -18.00 6.88
C ASN A 97 -0.02 -18.65 5.60
N VAL A 98 1.17 -19.24 5.65
CA VAL A 98 1.76 -19.97 4.51
C VAL A 98 2.12 -21.38 4.96
N ASP A 99 1.67 -22.38 4.23
CA ASP A 99 2.02 -23.76 4.51
C ASP A 99 3.34 -24.19 3.78
N LYS A 100 3.82 -25.38 4.08
CA LYS A 100 5.05 -25.92 3.48
C LYS A 100 4.96 -26.19 1.97
N LYS A 101 3.75 -26.17 1.39
CA LYS A 101 3.52 -26.30 -0.05
C LYS A 101 3.48 -24.94 -0.76
N GLY A 102 3.52 -23.85 0.01
CA GLY A 102 3.37 -22.48 -0.50
C GLY A 102 1.91 -22.02 -0.63
N GLU A 103 0.92 -22.84 -0.21
CA GLU A 103 -0.46 -22.41 -0.13
C GLU A 103 -0.61 -21.36 0.98
N ASN A 104 -1.40 -20.33 0.72
CA ASN A 104 -1.58 -19.24 1.68
C ASN A 104 -3.05 -18.97 1.99
N CYS A 105 -3.25 -18.37 3.15
CA CYS A 105 -4.53 -17.80 3.58
C CYS A 105 -4.23 -16.41 4.12
N ILE A 106 -4.89 -15.40 3.55
CA ILE A 106 -4.62 -13.99 3.83
C ILE A 106 -5.89 -13.30 4.31
N VAL A 107 -5.78 -12.57 5.41
CA VAL A 107 -6.83 -11.67 5.91
C VAL A 107 -6.24 -10.27 6.01
N VAL A 108 -6.88 -9.30 5.35
CA VAL A 108 -6.43 -7.91 5.33
C VAL A 108 -7.37 -7.04 6.14
N ALA A 109 -6.80 -6.30 7.09
CA ALA A 109 -7.47 -5.17 7.74
C ALA A 109 -6.98 -3.89 7.04
N SER A 110 -7.84 -3.24 6.29
CA SER A 110 -7.46 -2.06 5.50
C SER A 110 -7.02 -0.87 6.37
N GLY A 111 -7.63 -0.70 7.54
CA GLY A 111 -7.33 0.42 8.44
C GLY A 111 -7.31 1.75 7.72
N ALA A 112 -6.27 2.53 7.93
CA ALA A 112 -6.09 3.86 7.33
C ALA A 112 -6.16 3.87 5.80
N ASN A 113 -5.77 2.79 5.12
CA ASN A 113 -5.90 2.70 3.65
C ASN A 113 -7.34 2.91 3.19
N GLY A 114 -8.31 2.41 3.98
CA GLY A 114 -9.74 2.55 3.69
C GLY A 114 -10.27 3.97 3.85
N THR A 115 -9.47 4.88 4.42
CA THR A 115 -9.85 6.29 4.64
C THR A 115 -9.17 7.27 3.68
N LEU A 116 -8.38 6.78 2.72
CA LEU A 116 -7.75 7.64 1.71
C LEU A 116 -8.84 8.29 0.83
N SER A 117 -9.09 9.56 1.06
CA SER A 117 -10.23 10.30 0.52
C SER A 117 -9.90 11.04 -0.78
N THR A 118 -10.93 11.59 -1.41
CA THR A 118 -10.77 12.53 -2.54
C THR A 118 -10.09 13.82 -2.13
N ASP A 119 -10.26 14.27 -0.89
CA ASP A 119 -9.59 15.48 -0.37
C ASP A 119 -8.08 15.25 -0.23
N ASP A 120 -7.66 14.04 0.20
CA ASP A 120 -6.25 13.66 0.23
C ASP A 120 -5.65 13.71 -1.19
N ILE A 121 -6.39 13.24 -2.19
CA ILE A 121 -5.96 13.30 -3.60
C ILE A 121 -5.92 14.73 -4.11
N GLN A 122 -6.88 15.55 -3.75
CA GLN A 122 -6.89 16.97 -4.13
C GLN A 122 -5.70 17.72 -3.53
N HIS A 123 -5.34 17.40 -2.27
CA HIS A 123 -4.14 17.95 -1.63
C HIS A 123 -2.87 17.57 -2.38
N ALA A 124 -2.82 16.37 -2.96
CA ALA A 124 -1.70 15.85 -3.73
C ALA A 124 -1.73 16.26 -5.23
N GLU A 125 -2.69 17.08 -5.66
CA GLU A 125 -2.81 17.55 -7.05
C GLU A 125 -1.49 18.07 -7.64
N PRO A 126 -0.67 18.88 -6.91
CA PRO A 126 0.59 19.37 -7.47
C PRO A 126 1.55 18.24 -7.88
N ALA A 127 1.67 17.18 -7.07
CA ALA A 127 2.52 16.03 -7.40
C ALA A 127 1.96 15.23 -8.57
N ILE A 128 0.64 15.04 -8.62
CA ILE A 128 -0.01 14.34 -9.74
C ILE A 128 0.26 15.08 -11.04
N LYS A 129 0.13 16.42 -11.07
CA LYS A 129 0.34 17.24 -12.28
C LYS A 129 1.78 17.27 -12.77
N GLN A 130 2.75 17.09 -11.89
CA GLN A 130 4.18 17.05 -12.24
C GLN A 130 4.63 15.65 -12.70
N ALA A 131 3.86 14.62 -12.38
CA ALA A 131 4.22 13.26 -12.70
C ALA A 131 4.18 12.95 -14.21
N SER A 132 5.13 12.18 -14.67
CA SER A 132 5.12 11.59 -16.03
C SER A 132 4.13 10.41 -16.11
N ILE A 133 3.90 9.75 -14.98
CA ILE A 133 2.99 8.61 -14.86
C ILE A 133 2.40 8.56 -13.45
N VAL A 134 1.13 8.21 -13.37
CA VAL A 134 0.44 7.89 -12.12
C VAL A 134 0.13 6.40 -12.09
N ILE A 135 0.64 5.71 -11.07
CA ILE A 135 0.42 4.28 -10.87
C ILE A 135 -0.55 4.09 -9.72
N MET A 136 -1.57 3.28 -9.91
CA MET A 136 -2.63 3.03 -8.94
C MET A 136 -3.03 1.57 -8.88
N GLN A 137 -3.75 1.23 -7.82
CA GLN A 137 -4.36 -0.08 -7.60
C GLN A 137 -5.72 0.06 -6.92
N LEU A 138 -6.37 -1.06 -6.61
CA LEU A 138 -7.73 -1.09 -6.10
C LEU A 138 -7.83 -1.50 -4.61
N GLU A 139 -6.75 -1.35 -3.84
CA GLU A 139 -6.74 -1.67 -2.40
C GLU A 139 -7.15 -0.49 -1.51
N THR A 140 -7.66 0.58 -2.10
CA THR A 140 -8.09 1.82 -1.44
C THR A 140 -9.44 2.23 -2.02
N PRO A 141 -10.18 3.19 -1.43
CA PRO A 141 -11.53 3.52 -1.88
C PRO A 141 -11.60 3.86 -3.38
N ILE A 142 -12.53 3.22 -4.09
CA ILE A 142 -12.69 3.35 -5.54
C ILE A 142 -12.99 4.79 -5.98
N GLU A 143 -13.66 5.56 -5.13
CA GLU A 143 -13.97 6.96 -5.40
C GLU A 143 -12.70 7.80 -5.54
N SER A 144 -11.75 7.63 -4.63
CA SER A 144 -10.47 8.33 -4.68
C SER A 144 -9.56 7.83 -5.80
N VAL A 145 -9.63 6.51 -6.17
CA VAL A 145 -8.98 5.99 -7.39
C VAL A 145 -9.51 6.68 -8.62
N THR A 146 -10.83 6.72 -8.75
CA THR A 146 -11.52 7.33 -9.89
C THR A 146 -11.21 8.83 -9.99
N TYR A 147 -11.17 9.53 -8.85
CA TYR A 147 -10.86 10.95 -8.79
C TYR A 147 -9.44 11.23 -9.27
N ALA A 148 -8.45 10.48 -8.76
CA ALA A 148 -7.05 10.60 -9.20
C ALA A 148 -6.87 10.29 -10.69
N ALA A 149 -7.52 9.24 -11.20
CA ALA A 149 -7.47 8.89 -12.62
C ALA A 149 -8.04 9.98 -13.52
N LYS A 150 -9.17 10.57 -13.14
CA LYS A 150 -9.78 11.69 -13.89
C LYS A 150 -8.89 12.92 -13.88
N MET A 151 -8.28 13.24 -12.72
CA MET A 151 -7.35 14.35 -12.59
C MET A 151 -6.14 14.17 -13.52
N ALA A 152 -5.45 13.04 -13.43
CA ALA A 152 -4.30 12.72 -14.27
C ALA A 152 -4.65 12.76 -15.76
N LYS A 153 -5.78 12.16 -16.15
CA LYS A 153 -6.23 12.14 -17.55
C LYS A 153 -6.53 13.55 -18.08
N LYS A 154 -7.11 14.43 -17.27
CA LYS A 154 -7.40 15.83 -17.66
C LYS A 154 -6.12 16.57 -18.05
N ASP A 155 -5.03 16.30 -17.37
CA ASP A 155 -3.73 16.93 -17.59
C ASP A 155 -2.84 16.13 -18.58
N GLY A 156 -3.40 15.11 -19.25
CA GLY A 156 -2.70 14.30 -20.27
C GLY A 156 -1.64 13.35 -19.71
N ILE A 157 -1.69 13.06 -18.39
CA ILE A 157 -0.72 12.21 -17.71
C ILE A 157 -1.10 10.74 -17.90
N THR A 158 -0.10 9.91 -18.16
CA THR A 158 -0.29 8.47 -18.29
C THR A 158 -0.75 7.86 -16.95
N VAL A 159 -1.79 7.04 -16.99
CA VAL A 159 -2.31 6.31 -15.83
C VAL A 159 -2.08 4.81 -16.04
N CYS A 160 -1.42 4.18 -15.07
CA CYS A 160 -1.27 2.74 -15.00
C CYS A 160 -2.06 2.22 -13.82
N LEU A 161 -3.05 1.36 -14.07
CA LEU A 161 -3.85 0.71 -13.06
C LEU A 161 -3.52 -0.78 -13.04
N LEU A 162 -2.93 -1.25 -11.95
CA LEU A 162 -2.78 -2.68 -11.69
C LEU A 162 -4.08 -3.20 -11.06
N TYR A 163 -4.79 -4.05 -11.78
CA TYR A 163 -6.06 -4.61 -11.32
C TYR A 163 -6.04 -6.14 -11.37
N THR A 164 -5.16 -6.76 -10.68
CA THR A 164 -5.30 -8.17 -10.38
C THR A 164 -6.11 -8.26 -9.10
N SER A 165 -7.41 -8.49 -9.20
CA SER A 165 -8.22 -8.83 -8.05
C SER A 165 -8.31 -10.36 -8.00
N ASP A 166 -7.77 -10.95 -6.95
CA ASP A 166 -8.04 -12.34 -6.57
C ASP A 166 -9.38 -12.43 -5.79
N ALA A 167 -10.37 -11.67 -6.24
CA ALA A 167 -11.71 -11.66 -5.65
C ALA A 167 -12.66 -12.51 -6.48
#